data_967cba8e5ee08ef104c05916b57a228d
#
_entry.id   967cba8e5ee08ef104c05916b57a228d
#
_cell.length_a   1.000
_cell.length_b   1.000
_cell.length_c   1.000
_cell.angle_alpha   90.00
_cell.angle_beta   90.00
_cell.angle_gamma   90.00
#
_symmetry.space_group_name_H-M   'P 1'
#
loop_
_entity.id
_entity.type
_entity.pdbx_description
1 polymer ?
#
loop_
_entity_poly.entity_id
_entity_poly.type
_entity_poly.pdbx_seq_one_letter_code
_entity_poly.pdbx_strand_id
1 'polypeptide(L)' 'MAEITRWGILGTGAIAQQFARGLRNLPDARLVAVGSRTAESAERFGRAFNIPHCHADYRALAEDLDVDV' A
#
# COMPACT_ATOMS: atom_id res chain seq x y z
N MET A 1 17.96 0.59 17.08
CA MET A 1 17.68 0.47 15.65
C MET A 1 16.18 0.45 15.45
N ALA A 2 15.65 1.38 14.66
CA ALA A 2 14.21 1.44 14.45
C ALA A 2 13.76 0.34 13.49
N GLU A 3 12.69 -0.35 13.83
CA GLU A 3 12.08 -1.31 12.93
C GLU A 3 11.30 -0.59 11.84
N ILE A 4 11.35 -1.11 10.64
CA ILE A 4 10.56 -0.60 9.53
C ILE A 4 9.15 -1.18 9.62
N THR A 5 8.14 -0.31 9.67
CA THR A 5 6.75 -0.73 9.63
C THR A 5 6.30 -0.85 8.18
N ARG A 6 5.74 -1.98 7.83
CA ARG A 6 5.27 -2.28 6.48
C ARG A 6 3.76 -2.02 6.41
N TRP A 7 3.38 -1.03 5.62
CA TRP A 7 2.01 -0.55 5.53
C TRP A 7 1.29 -1.12 4.31
N GLY A 8 -0.01 -1.36 4.47
CA GLY A 8 -0.90 -1.66 3.37
C GLY A 8 -1.98 -0.58 3.31
N ILE A 9 -2.43 -0.26 2.11
CA ILE A 9 -3.48 0.74 1.91
C ILE A 9 -4.70 0.08 1.27
N LEU A 10 -5.87 0.34 1.85
CA LEU A 10 -7.15 -0.05 1.26
C LEU A 10 -7.67 1.10 0.42
N GLY A 11 -7.86 0.84 -0.87
CA GLY A 11 -8.40 1.83 -1.80
C GLY A 11 -7.31 2.60 -2.54
N THR A 12 -7.73 3.35 -3.54
CA THR A 12 -6.83 4.07 -4.44
C THR A 12 -7.27 5.51 -4.68
N GLY A 13 -8.16 6.06 -3.84
CA GLY A 13 -8.69 7.40 -4.00
C GLY A 13 -7.71 8.50 -3.58
N ALA A 14 -8.19 9.74 -3.59
CA ALA A 14 -7.35 10.91 -3.31
C ALA A 14 -6.74 10.86 -1.91
N ILE A 15 -7.50 10.41 -0.90
CA ILE A 15 -6.99 10.31 0.46
C ILE A 15 -5.90 9.25 0.56
N ALA A 16 -6.08 8.12 -0.13
CA ALA A 16 -5.05 7.08 -0.18
C ALA A 16 -3.76 7.59 -0.80
N GLN A 17 -3.87 8.41 -1.85
CA GLN A 17 -2.70 9.02 -2.48
C GLN A 17 -1.97 9.97 -1.54
N GLN A 18 -2.70 10.78 -0.78
CA GLN A 18 -2.10 11.68 0.20
C GLN A 18 -1.39 10.89 1.29
N PHE A 19 -1.99 9.80 1.75
CA PHE A 19 -1.40 8.93 2.75
C PHE A 19 -0.11 8.30 2.24
N ALA A 20 -0.12 7.82 1.00
CA ALA A 20 1.07 7.22 0.39
C ALA A 20 2.23 8.23 0.29
N ARG A 21 1.92 9.47 -0.09
CA ARG A 21 2.93 10.53 -0.14
C ARG A 21 3.49 10.84 1.24
N GLY A 22 2.63 10.84 2.27
CA GLY A 22 3.07 11.05 3.65
C GLY A 22 4.02 9.97 4.12
N LEU A 23 3.74 8.71 3.79
CA LEU A 23 4.60 7.59 4.19
C LEU A 23 5.99 7.66 3.56
N ARG A 24 6.10 8.22 2.35
CA ARG A 24 7.40 8.37 1.70
C ARG A 24 8.39 9.21 2.50
N ASN A 25 7.87 10.13 3.31
CA ASN A 25 8.72 11.04 4.08
C ASN A 25 9.10 10.48 5.45
N LEU A 26 8.61 9.28 5.79
CA LEU A 26 8.92 8.64 7.07
C LEU A 26 10.00 7.58 6.87
N PRO A 27 11.16 7.72 7.55
CA PRO A 27 12.27 6.79 7.33
C PRO A 27 12.01 5.38 7.83
N ASP A 28 11.09 5.20 8.77
CA ASP A 28 10.76 3.92 9.36
C ASP A 28 9.44 3.33 8.84
N ALA A 29 8.91 3.88 7.75
CA ALA A 29 7.67 3.38 7.15
C ALA A 29 7.93 2.99 5.70
N ARG A 30 7.33 1.86 5.30
CA ARG A 30 7.40 1.40 3.92
C ARG A 30 6.00 0.96 3.48
N LEU A 31 5.56 1.47 2.34
CA LEU A 31 4.31 1.07 1.73
C LEU A 31 4.56 -0.15 0.85
N VAL A 32 4.09 -1.33 1.29
CA VAL A 32 4.41 -2.59 0.61
C VAL A 32 3.24 -3.18 -0.14
N ALA A 33 2.00 -2.76 0.15
CA ALA A 33 0.84 -3.37 -0.47
C ALA A 33 -0.29 -2.37 -0.64
N VAL A 34 -1.08 -2.57 -1.68
CA VAL A 34 -2.31 -1.82 -1.92
C VAL A 34 -3.40 -2.80 -2.34
N GLY A 35 -4.61 -2.59 -1.84
CA GLY A 35 -5.78 -3.36 -2.24
C GLY A 35 -6.84 -2.45 -2.84
N SER A 36 -7.47 -2.92 -3.91
CA SER A 36 -8.54 -2.19 -4.59
C SER A 36 -9.60 -3.18 -5.06
N ARG A 37 -10.74 -2.67 -5.49
CA ARG A 37 -11.80 -3.52 -6.04
C ARG A 37 -11.44 -4.14 -7.37
N THR A 38 -10.50 -3.54 -8.10
CA THR A 38 -10.08 -4.04 -9.40
C THR A 38 -8.56 -4.14 -9.46
N ALA A 39 -8.08 -5.10 -10.24
CA ALA A 39 -6.65 -5.26 -10.46
C ALA A 39 -6.06 -4.03 -11.13
N GLU A 40 -6.79 -3.45 -12.08
CA GLU A 40 -6.34 -2.26 -12.81
C GLU A 40 -6.05 -1.09 -11.89
N SER A 41 -6.97 -0.78 -10.98
CA SER A 41 -6.79 0.32 -10.02
C SER A 41 -5.61 0.05 -9.09
N ALA A 42 -5.48 -1.17 -8.60
CA ALA A 42 -4.39 -1.55 -7.71
C ALA A 42 -3.04 -1.42 -8.41
N GLU A 43 -2.94 -1.90 -9.65
CA GLU A 43 -1.70 -1.84 -10.41
C GLU A 43 -1.30 -0.41 -10.77
N ARG A 44 -2.28 0.41 -11.13
CA ARG A 44 -2.03 1.82 -11.44
C ARG A 44 -1.47 2.56 -10.23
N PHE A 45 -2.09 2.36 -9.08
CA PHE A 45 -1.63 2.95 -7.83
C PHE A 45 -0.24 2.42 -7.44
N GLY A 46 -0.05 1.11 -7.60
CA GLY A 46 1.23 0.47 -7.29
C GLY A 46 2.37 1.02 -8.14
N ARG A 47 2.12 1.27 -9.42
CA ARG A 47 3.12 1.86 -10.30
C ARG A 47 3.45 3.30 -9.92
N ALA A 48 2.42 4.07 -9.56
CA ALA A 48 2.61 5.47 -9.19
C ALA A 48 3.47 5.62 -7.93
N PHE A 49 3.36 4.68 -6.99
CA PHE A 49 4.04 4.75 -5.69
C PHE A 49 5.07 3.64 -5.46
N ASN A 50 5.39 2.87 -6.48
CA ASN A 50 6.37 1.78 -6.42
C ASN A 50 6.02 0.75 -5.33
N ILE A 51 4.77 0.31 -5.32
CA ILE A 51 4.28 -0.66 -4.33
C ILE A 51 4.42 -2.06 -4.92
N PRO A 52 5.15 -2.97 -4.25
CA PRO A 52 5.41 -4.31 -4.80
C PRO A 52 4.20 -5.24 -4.81
N HIS A 53 3.28 -5.10 -3.84
CA HIS A 53 2.14 -6.00 -3.72
C HIS A 53 0.85 -5.27 -4.08
N CYS A 54 0.25 -5.63 -5.22
CA CYS A 54 -1.00 -5.03 -5.69
C CYS A 54 -2.09 -6.10 -5.69
N HIS A 55 -3.11 -5.90 -4.88
CA HIS A 55 -4.19 -6.86 -4.70
C HIS A 55 -5.48 -6.39 -5.34
N ALA A 56 -6.17 -7.31 -6.03
CA ALA A 56 -7.41 -7.01 -6.74
C ALA A 56 -8.64 -6.99 -5.82
N ASP A 57 -8.48 -7.38 -4.56
CA ASP A 57 -9.56 -7.29 -3.59
C ASP A 57 -8.98 -7.03 -2.19
N TYR A 58 -9.88 -6.61 -1.30
CA TYR A 58 -9.49 -6.22 0.06
C TYR A 58 -9.10 -7.41 0.93
N ARG A 59 -9.69 -8.57 0.66
CA ARG A 59 -9.35 -9.78 1.42
C ARG A 59 -7.91 -10.20 1.16
N ALA A 60 -7.49 -10.17 -0.10
CA ALA A 60 -6.12 -10.52 -0.45
C ALA A 60 -5.12 -9.61 0.26
N LEU A 61 -5.43 -8.31 0.35
CA LEU A 61 -4.59 -7.38 1.10
C LEU A 61 -4.54 -7.73 2.58
N ALA A 62 -5.70 -8.04 3.18
CA ALA A 62 -5.77 -8.36 4.60
C ALA A 62 -5.01 -9.64 4.95
N GLU A 63 -4.86 -10.55 3.99
CA GLU A 63 -4.15 -11.80 4.18
C GLU A 63 -2.66 -11.72 3.82
N ASP A 64 -2.19 -10.56 3.37
CA ASP A 64 -0.80 -10.37 2.99
C ASP A 64 0.10 -10.36 4.23
N LEU A 65 0.95 -11.37 4.35
CA LEU A 65 1.81 -11.56 5.52
C LEU A 65 2.95 -10.54 5.60
N ASP A 66 3.20 -9.80 4.53
CA ASP A 66 4.23 -8.76 4.52
C ASP A 66 3.71 -7.42 5.02
N VAL A 67 2.43 -7.32 5.37
CA VAL A 67 1.81 -6.09 5.88
C VAL A 67 1.71 -6.15 7.39
N ASP A 68 2.22 -5.12 8.06
CA ASP A 68 2.13 -4.98 9.51
C ASP A 68 0.89 -4.21 9.94
N VAL A 69 0.51 -3.23 9.15
CA VAL A 69 -0.62 -2.34 9.48
C VAL A 69 -1.53 -2.12 8.28
#